data_bd1d033b6d82a1fe64e25f0a2ba85ead
#
_entry.id   bd1d033b6d82a1fe64e25f0a2ba85ead
#
_cell.length_a   1.000
_cell.length_b   1.000
_cell.length_c   1.000
_cell.angle_alpha   90.00
_cell.angle_beta   90.00
_cell.angle_gamma   90.00
#
_symmetry.space_group_name_H-M   'P 1'
#
loop_
_entity.id
_entity.type
_entity.pdbx_description
1 polymer ?
#
loop_
_entity_poly.entity_id
_entity_poly.type
_entity_poly.pdbx_seq_one_letter_code
_entity_poly.pdbx_strand_id
1 'polypeptide(L)'
;MPGMMDTILNLGLNDETVEALAEASGNTRFAWDCYRRFIQMYGDVVMGVQKLPSEDHDPFEALIEDFKKEIFPTAKGEVDDSRISANQMKELVSRFKNLVKKRTGADFPTCPWEQLEGSMGAVFSSWMNDRASVYRRKYGIPAEWGTAVNVQAMVFGNTGKKSGSGVGFTRDPAS
;
A
#
# COMPACT_ATOMS: atom_id res chain seq x y z
N MET A 1 10.36 8.13 -15.99
CA MET A 1 9.60 9.01 -15.08
C MET A 1 9.54 8.43 -13.65
N PRO A 2 10.66 8.29 -12.94
CA PRO A 2 10.66 7.69 -11.60
C PRO A 2 9.77 8.47 -10.63
N GLY A 3 8.95 7.77 -9.85
CA GLY A 3 8.07 8.37 -8.84
C GLY A 3 6.88 9.19 -9.37
N MET A 4 6.66 9.22 -10.68
CA MET A 4 5.57 10.02 -11.25
C MET A 4 4.27 9.23 -11.38
N MET A 5 4.36 7.92 -11.56
CA MET A 5 3.20 7.04 -11.68
C MET A 5 3.08 6.13 -10.45
N ASP A 6 1.92 5.54 -10.29
CA ASP A 6 1.62 4.75 -9.11
C ASP A 6 2.28 3.36 -9.16
N THR A 7 2.50 2.80 -8.00
CA THR A 7 3.04 1.46 -7.78
C THR A 7 2.17 0.75 -6.76
N ILE A 8 1.85 -0.51 -6.99
CA ILE A 8 1.11 -1.34 -6.05
C ILE A 8 2.04 -2.44 -5.55
N LEU A 9 2.26 -2.50 -4.24
CA LEU A 9 3.11 -3.47 -3.57
C LEU A 9 2.28 -4.57 -2.92
N ASN A 10 2.89 -5.73 -2.70
CA ASN A 10 2.27 -6.90 -2.07
C ASN A 10 1.04 -7.45 -2.80
N LEU A 11 0.97 -7.24 -4.11
CA LEU A 11 -0.11 -7.71 -4.96
C LEU A 11 -0.25 -9.24 -4.87
N GLY A 12 -1.49 -9.73 -4.82
CA GLY A 12 -1.81 -11.15 -4.72
C GLY A 12 -2.06 -11.63 -3.30
N LEU A 13 -1.86 -10.78 -2.26
CA LEU A 13 -2.22 -11.15 -0.90
C LEU A 13 -3.74 -11.18 -0.71
N ASN A 14 -4.19 -12.25 -0.08
CA ASN A 14 -5.55 -12.49 0.38
C ASN A 14 -5.50 -13.32 1.66
N ASP A 15 -6.65 -13.76 2.17
CA ASP A 15 -6.72 -14.49 3.45
C ASP A 15 -6.02 -15.87 3.40
N GLU A 16 -5.86 -16.46 2.21
CA GLU A 16 -5.14 -17.72 2.01
C GLU A 16 -3.63 -17.47 1.80
N THR A 17 -3.28 -16.59 0.87
CA THR A 17 -1.88 -16.35 0.50
C THR A 17 -1.09 -15.67 1.60
N VAL A 18 -1.73 -14.91 2.50
CA VAL A 18 -1.07 -14.31 3.66
C VAL A 18 -0.60 -15.38 4.66
N GLU A 19 -1.38 -16.45 4.86
CA GLU A 19 -0.95 -17.56 5.73
C GLU A 19 0.20 -18.34 5.08
N ALA A 20 0.17 -18.56 3.76
CA ALA A 20 1.31 -19.15 3.04
C ALA A 20 2.58 -18.31 3.17
N LEU A 21 2.46 -16.97 3.10
CA LEU A 21 3.60 -16.06 3.33
C LEU A 21 4.08 -16.13 4.79
N ALA A 22 3.17 -16.25 5.75
CA ALA A 22 3.50 -16.40 7.17
C ALA A 22 4.31 -17.67 7.44
N GLU A 23 3.90 -18.79 6.84
CA GLU A 23 4.60 -20.07 6.93
C GLU A 23 5.98 -19.99 6.25
N ALA A 24 6.04 -19.51 5.02
CA ALA A 24 7.29 -19.43 4.25
C ALA A 24 8.33 -18.50 4.89
N SER A 25 7.90 -17.41 5.52
CA SER A 25 8.77 -16.44 6.20
C SER A 25 9.09 -16.82 7.65
N GLY A 26 8.33 -17.73 8.25
CA GLY A 26 8.36 -18.00 9.70
C GLY A 26 7.96 -16.80 10.56
N ASN A 27 7.27 -15.80 9.99
CA ASN A 27 6.94 -14.56 10.67
C ASN A 27 5.51 -14.09 10.34
N THR A 28 4.56 -14.59 11.13
CA THR A 28 3.13 -14.25 10.96
C THR A 28 2.86 -12.75 11.03
N ARG A 29 3.53 -12.03 11.94
CA ARG A 29 3.33 -10.58 12.06
C ARG A 29 3.75 -9.85 10.78
N PHE A 30 4.89 -10.21 10.21
CA PHE A 30 5.39 -9.66 8.96
C PHE A 30 4.40 -9.87 7.81
N ALA A 31 3.89 -11.10 7.64
CA ALA A 31 2.96 -11.42 6.57
C ALA A 31 1.66 -10.60 6.67
N TRP A 32 1.10 -10.50 7.87
CA TRP A 32 -0.13 -9.74 8.10
C TRP A 32 0.08 -8.22 8.00
N ASP A 33 1.26 -7.69 8.34
CA ASP A 33 1.60 -6.29 8.06
C ASP A 33 1.73 -6.03 6.56
N CYS A 34 2.32 -6.96 5.78
CA CYS A 34 2.32 -6.87 4.32
C CYS A 34 0.90 -6.83 3.75
N TYR A 35 -0.01 -7.65 4.27
CA TYR A 35 -1.41 -7.65 3.83
C TYR A 35 -2.13 -6.35 4.21
N ARG A 36 -1.95 -5.85 5.43
CA ARG A 36 -2.48 -4.55 5.84
C ARG A 36 -2.03 -3.43 4.89
N ARG A 37 -0.72 -3.36 4.60
CA ARG A 37 -0.14 -2.36 3.69
C ARG A 37 -0.69 -2.50 2.27
N PHE A 38 -0.90 -3.73 1.82
CA PHE A 38 -1.51 -3.98 0.52
C PHE A 38 -2.95 -3.43 0.46
N ILE A 39 -3.79 -3.72 1.46
CA ILE A 39 -5.17 -3.23 1.51
C ILE A 39 -5.20 -1.70 1.54
N GLN A 40 -4.33 -1.06 2.32
CA GLN A 40 -4.20 0.39 2.36
C GLN A 40 -3.86 0.96 0.99
N MET A 41 -2.78 0.47 0.38
CA MET A 41 -2.31 0.97 -0.92
C MET A 41 -3.30 0.68 -2.06
N TYR A 42 -3.84 -0.52 -2.12
CA TYR A 42 -4.84 -0.90 -3.12
C TYR A 42 -6.16 -0.13 -2.92
N GLY A 43 -6.58 0.04 -1.67
CA GLY A 43 -7.76 0.81 -1.31
C GLY A 43 -7.65 2.26 -1.75
N ASP A 44 -6.52 2.91 -1.50
CA ASP A 44 -6.25 4.28 -1.92
C ASP A 44 -6.12 4.40 -3.44
N VAL A 45 -5.17 3.66 -4.04
CA VAL A 45 -4.76 3.85 -5.45
C VAL A 45 -5.75 3.26 -6.43
N VAL A 46 -6.31 2.07 -6.14
CA VAL A 46 -7.17 1.32 -7.08
C VAL A 46 -8.65 1.55 -6.81
N MET A 47 -9.05 1.53 -5.52
CA MET A 47 -10.45 1.63 -5.14
C MET A 47 -10.89 3.05 -4.78
N GLY A 48 -9.98 4.02 -4.75
CA GLY A 48 -10.28 5.44 -4.55
C GLY A 48 -10.71 5.78 -3.12
N VAL A 49 -10.26 5.04 -2.12
CA VAL A 49 -10.48 5.35 -0.70
C VAL A 49 -9.57 6.50 -0.28
N GLN A 50 -9.94 7.71 -0.64
CA GLN A 50 -9.16 8.90 -0.35
C GLN A 50 -9.75 9.70 0.81
N LYS A 51 -8.93 10.59 1.35
CA LYS A 51 -9.31 11.58 2.34
C LYS A 51 -10.40 12.49 1.80
N LEU A 52 -11.49 12.68 2.55
CA LEU A 52 -12.52 13.64 2.23
C LEU A 52 -12.11 15.05 2.68
N PRO A 53 -12.65 16.12 2.05
CA PRO A 53 -12.36 17.51 2.46
C PRO A 53 -12.71 17.83 3.92
N SER A 54 -13.61 17.06 4.53
CA SER A 54 -14.03 17.19 5.92
C SER A 54 -13.17 16.43 6.92
N GLU A 55 -12.18 15.68 6.46
CA GLU A 55 -11.30 14.85 7.30
C GLU A 55 -9.93 15.52 7.45
N ASP A 56 -9.33 15.40 8.64
CA ASP A 56 -7.99 15.97 8.90
C ASP A 56 -6.86 15.04 8.42
N HIS A 57 -7.09 13.72 8.44
CA HIS A 57 -6.11 12.68 8.11
C HIS A 57 -6.64 11.71 7.06
N ASP A 58 -5.71 10.97 6.45
CA ASP A 58 -6.04 9.82 5.61
C ASP A 58 -6.89 8.81 6.41
N PRO A 59 -7.96 8.23 5.82
CA PRO A 59 -8.87 7.35 6.54
C PRO A 59 -8.23 6.07 7.08
N PHE A 60 -7.20 5.54 6.41
CA PHE A 60 -6.45 4.39 6.91
C PHE A 60 -5.52 4.77 8.05
N GLU A 61 -4.85 5.93 7.95
CA GLU A 61 -3.99 6.45 9.02
C GLU A 61 -4.79 6.76 10.27
N ALA A 62 -5.94 7.43 10.13
CA ALA A 62 -6.85 7.70 11.24
C ALA A 62 -7.29 6.41 11.94
N LEU A 63 -7.63 5.37 11.17
CA LEU A 63 -8.03 4.08 11.71
C LEU A 63 -6.87 3.38 12.46
N ILE A 64 -5.63 3.45 11.94
CA ILE A 64 -4.45 2.91 12.63
C ILE A 64 -4.24 3.62 13.97
N GLU A 65 -4.30 4.95 13.98
CA GLU A 65 -4.09 5.73 15.20
C GLU A 65 -5.16 5.46 16.26
N ASP A 66 -6.43 5.35 15.86
CA ASP A 66 -7.51 5.02 16.76
C ASP A 66 -7.38 3.58 17.28
N PHE A 67 -6.99 2.65 16.44
CA PHE A 67 -6.70 1.28 16.84
C PHE A 67 -5.53 1.22 17.84
N LYS A 68 -4.45 1.97 17.63
CA LYS A 68 -3.33 2.06 18.58
C LYS A 68 -3.77 2.60 19.94
N LYS A 69 -4.61 3.64 19.96
CA LYS A 69 -5.16 4.18 21.22
C LYS A 69 -5.99 3.13 21.98
N GLU A 70 -6.76 2.32 21.25
CA GLU A 70 -7.58 1.24 21.82
C GLU A 70 -6.71 0.13 22.46
N ILE A 71 -5.68 -0.34 21.74
CA ILE A 71 -4.84 -1.47 22.20
C ILE A 71 -3.72 -1.05 23.16
N PHE A 72 -3.37 0.25 23.20
CA PHE A 72 -2.33 0.80 24.08
C PHE A 72 -2.83 2.02 24.87
N PRO A 73 -3.90 1.91 25.67
CA PRO A 73 -4.56 3.06 26.30
C PRO A 73 -3.68 3.83 27.30
N THR A 74 -2.61 3.20 27.79
CA THR A 74 -1.67 3.81 28.76
C THR A 74 -0.40 4.36 28.12
N ALA A 75 -0.23 4.21 26.80
CA ALA A 75 0.96 4.70 26.12
C ALA A 75 0.99 6.25 26.13
N LYS A 76 2.14 6.81 26.49
CA LYS A 76 2.39 8.25 26.39
C LYS A 76 3.18 8.53 25.11
N GLY A 77 2.55 9.25 24.17
CA GLY A 77 3.15 9.60 22.88
C GLY A 77 2.82 8.62 21.76
N GLU A 78 3.48 8.79 20.63
CA GLU A 78 3.29 7.99 19.42
C GLU A 78 3.75 6.54 19.65
N VAL A 79 2.91 5.60 19.23
CA VAL A 79 3.20 4.17 19.31
C VAL A 79 3.65 3.67 17.93
N ASP A 80 4.84 3.10 17.89
CA ASP A 80 5.37 2.49 16.67
C ASP A 80 4.54 1.26 16.26
N ASP A 81 4.26 1.14 14.95
CA ASP A 81 3.49 0.02 14.36
C ASP A 81 4.12 -1.34 14.66
N SER A 82 5.45 -1.39 14.88
CA SER A 82 6.15 -2.62 15.23
C SER A 82 5.68 -3.27 16.52
N ARG A 83 5.02 -2.52 17.41
CA ARG A 83 4.45 -3.01 18.67
C ARG A 83 3.12 -3.75 18.51
N ILE A 84 2.45 -3.60 17.37
CA ILE A 84 1.20 -4.30 17.07
C ILE A 84 1.52 -5.77 16.86
N SER A 85 0.90 -6.66 17.63
CA SER A 85 1.09 -8.11 17.53
C SER A 85 0.45 -8.72 16.28
N ALA A 86 0.80 -9.96 15.94
CA ALA A 86 0.22 -10.66 14.78
C ALA A 86 -1.32 -10.76 14.84
N ASN A 87 -1.89 -11.06 16.00
CA ASN A 87 -3.34 -11.14 16.17
C ASN A 87 -4.01 -9.78 16.02
N GLN A 88 -3.40 -8.74 16.55
CA GLN A 88 -3.89 -7.36 16.37
C GLN A 88 -3.77 -6.90 14.91
N MET A 89 -2.72 -7.33 14.17
CA MET A 89 -2.64 -7.09 12.72
C MET A 89 -3.77 -7.77 11.95
N LYS A 90 -4.15 -9.01 12.31
CA LYS A 90 -5.32 -9.69 11.72
C LYS A 90 -6.60 -8.90 11.93
N GLU A 91 -6.80 -8.38 13.12
CA GLU A 91 -7.95 -7.53 13.43
C GLU A 91 -7.92 -6.23 12.61
N LEU A 92 -6.76 -5.56 12.54
CA LEU A 92 -6.59 -4.33 11.77
C LEU A 92 -6.87 -4.55 10.27
N VAL A 93 -6.43 -5.66 9.69
CA VAL A 93 -6.77 -6.08 8.32
C VAL A 93 -8.28 -6.18 8.12
N SER A 94 -9.00 -6.80 9.07
CA SER A 94 -10.46 -6.87 9.02
C SER A 94 -11.12 -5.47 9.06
N ARG A 95 -10.62 -4.59 9.92
CA ARG A 95 -11.10 -3.20 10.01
C ARG A 95 -10.82 -2.42 8.72
N PHE A 96 -9.68 -2.65 8.06
CA PHE A 96 -9.33 -2.04 6.78
C PHE A 96 -10.27 -2.49 5.65
N LYS A 97 -10.57 -3.78 5.56
CA LYS A 97 -11.57 -4.30 4.61
C LYS A 97 -12.95 -3.67 4.82
N ASN A 98 -13.36 -3.53 6.07
CA ASN A 98 -14.62 -2.88 6.41
C ASN A 98 -14.62 -1.39 6.06
N LEU A 99 -13.50 -0.68 6.23
CA LEU A 99 -13.33 0.70 5.81
C LEU A 99 -13.47 0.83 4.29
N VAL A 100 -12.79 -0.03 3.52
CA VAL A 100 -12.90 -0.07 2.06
C VAL A 100 -14.36 -0.26 1.65
N LYS A 101 -15.04 -1.27 2.19
CA LYS A 101 -16.45 -1.54 1.90
C LYS A 101 -17.35 -0.35 2.23
N LYS A 102 -17.13 0.29 3.39
CA LYS A 102 -17.89 1.46 3.81
C LYS A 102 -17.71 2.66 2.86
N ARG A 103 -16.49 2.84 2.35
CA ARG A 103 -16.14 4.00 1.49
C ARG A 103 -16.54 3.79 0.03
N THR A 104 -16.43 2.57 -0.48
CA THR A 104 -16.61 2.26 -1.91
C THR A 104 -17.93 1.55 -2.21
N GLY A 105 -18.55 0.94 -1.21
CA GLY A 105 -19.70 0.04 -1.38
C GLY A 105 -19.34 -1.36 -1.88
N ALA A 106 -18.05 -1.62 -2.21
CA ALA A 106 -17.56 -2.89 -2.71
C ALA A 106 -16.65 -3.59 -1.69
N ASP A 107 -16.65 -4.91 -1.70
CA ASP A 107 -15.71 -5.69 -0.91
C ASP A 107 -14.30 -5.59 -1.49
N PHE A 108 -13.28 -5.71 -0.63
CA PHE A 108 -11.89 -5.80 -1.08
C PHE A 108 -11.69 -7.09 -1.90
N PRO A 109 -11.13 -7.02 -3.13
CA PRO A 109 -11.01 -8.19 -3.99
C PRO A 109 -10.04 -9.22 -3.41
N THR A 110 -10.47 -10.48 -3.36
CA THR A 110 -9.67 -11.61 -2.86
C THR A 110 -9.06 -12.44 -3.98
N CYS A 111 -9.56 -12.33 -5.22
CA CYS A 111 -9.00 -12.99 -6.39
C CYS A 111 -7.73 -12.24 -6.86
N PRO A 112 -6.54 -12.90 -6.91
CA PRO A 112 -5.31 -12.26 -7.33
C PRO A 112 -5.35 -11.70 -8.76
N TRP A 113 -6.15 -12.29 -9.65
CA TRP A 113 -6.29 -11.80 -11.02
C TRP A 113 -7.12 -10.52 -11.10
N GLU A 114 -8.19 -10.40 -10.29
CA GLU A 114 -8.95 -9.14 -10.17
C GLU A 114 -8.09 -8.03 -9.58
N GLN A 115 -7.27 -8.36 -8.58
CA GLN A 115 -6.31 -7.43 -8.00
C GLN A 115 -5.29 -6.96 -9.06
N LEU A 116 -4.78 -7.87 -9.88
CA LEU A 116 -3.83 -7.55 -10.94
C LEU A 116 -4.46 -6.64 -12.00
N GLU A 117 -5.65 -6.97 -12.49
CA GLU A 117 -6.38 -6.18 -13.47
C GLU A 117 -6.65 -4.75 -12.97
N GLY A 118 -7.16 -4.62 -11.74
CA GLY A 118 -7.37 -3.32 -11.10
C GLY A 118 -6.07 -2.52 -10.96
N SER A 119 -4.99 -3.18 -10.56
CA SER A 119 -3.67 -2.55 -10.41
C SER A 119 -3.10 -2.05 -11.75
N MET A 120 -3.22 -2.85 -12.81
CA MET A 120 -2.80 -2.42 -14.15
C MET A 120 -3.58 -1.19 -14.61
N GLY A 121 -4.91 -1.21 -14.41
CA GLY A 121 -5.78 -0.08 -14.72
C GLY A 121 -5.37 1.20 -13.97
N ALA A 122 -5.09 1.09 -12.68
CA ALA A 122 -4.63 2.21 -11.86
C ALA A 122 -3.28 2.77 -12.33
N VAL A 123 -2.31 1.92 -12.67
CA VAL A 123 -1.02 2.36 -13.22
C VAL A 123 -1.20 3.08 -14.55
N PHE A 124 -2.03 2.58 -15.46
CA PHE A 124 -2.34 3.28 -16.71
C PHE A 124 -3.02 4.64 -16.45
N SER A 125 -3.98 4.69 -15.53
CA SER A 125 -4.67 5.92 -15.17
C SER A 125 -3.72 6.96 -14.56
N SER A 126 -2.71 6.52 -13.80
CA SER A 126 -1.72 7.39 -13.17
C SER A 126 -0.83 8.16 -14.17
N TRP A 127 -0.81 7.76 -15.45
CA TRP A 127 -0.22 8.55 -16.53
C TRP A 127 -0.83 9.95 -16.62
N MET A 128 -2.09 10.09 -16.28
CA MET A 128 -2.84 11.35 -16.36
C MET A 128 -2.86 12.15 -15.06
N ASN A 129 -2.25 11.65 -13.99
CA ASN A 129 -2.21 12.39 -12.72
C ASN A 129 -1.37 13.68 -12.83
N ASP A 130 -1.55 14.61 -11.89
CA ASP A 130 -0.93 15.94 -11.94
C ASP A 130 0.60 15.86 -11.93
N ARG A 131 1.19 14.98 -11.11
CA ARG A 131 2.64 14.79 -11.03
C ARG A 131 3.22 14.37 -12.38
N ALA A 132 2.61 13.38 -13.01
CA ALA A 132 3.04 12.86 -14.30
C ALA A 132 2.85 13.93 -15.40
N SER A 133 1.76 14.66 -15.38
CA SER A 133 1.45 15.74 -16.35
C SER A 133 2.44 16.89 -16.25
N VAL A 134 2.80 17.31 -15.04
CA VAL A 134 3.83 18.35 -14.81
C VAL A 134 5.20 17.87 -15.30
N TYR A 135 5.57 16.63 -14.97
CA TYR A 135 6.84 16.04 -15.42
C TYR A 135 6.92 15.99 -16.95
N ARG A 136 5.89 15.49 -17.61
CA ARG A 136 5.86 15.41 -19.09
C ARG A 136 6.01 16.78 -19.74
N ARG A 137 5.30 17.79 -19.25
CA ARG A 137 5.45 19.17 -19.76
C ARG A 137 6.87 19.70 -19.60
N LYS A 138 7.49 19.44 -18.45
CA LYS A 138 8.86 19.89 -18.15
C LYS A 138 9.90 19.28 -19.09
N TYR A 139 9.70 18.02 -19.48
CA TYR A 139 10.67 17.26 -20.28
C TYR A 139 10.24 17.04 -21.74
N GLY A 140 9.19 17.70 -22.20
CA GLY A 140 8.72 17.60 -23.59
C GLY A 140 8.26 16.21 -24.00
N ILE A 141 7.70 15.44 -23.06
CA ILE A 141 7.23 14.06 -23.32
C ILE A 141 5.77 14.13 -23.81
N PRO A 142 5.47 13.66 -25.04
CA PRO A 142 4.13 13.65 -25.58
C PRO A 142 3.15 12.83 -24.73
N ALA A 143 1.94 13.37 -24.54
CA ALA A 143 0.91 12.69 -23.72
C ALA A 143 0.39 11.41 -24.38
N GLU A 144 0.38 11.37 -25.69
CA GLU A 144 -0.07 10.24 -26.51
C GLU A 144 0.82 9.01 -26.46
N TRP A 145 2.04 9.10 -25.93
CA TRP A 145 2.93 7.93 -25.80
C TRP A 145 2.39 6.88 -24.84
N GLY A 146 1.69 7.31 -23.79
CA GLY A 146 1.21 6.39 -22.76
C GLY A 146 2.34 5.81 -21.90
N THR A 147 2.03 4.76 -21.19
CA THR A 147 2.97 4.06 -20.29
C THR A 147 2.84 2.56 -20.41
N ALA A 148 3.83 1.84 -19.89
CA ALA A 148 3.80 0.39 -19.72
C ALA A 148 3.68 0.03 -18.23
N VAL A 149 3.24 -1.19 -17.95
CA VAL A 149 3.16 -1.79 -16.61
C VAL A 149 4.17 -2.92 -16.52
N ASN A 150 4.97 -2.92 -15.45
CA ASN A 150 5.83 -4.04 -15.10
C ASN A 150 5.25 -4.78 -13.90
N VAL A 151 5.07 -6.09 -14.04
CA VAL A 151 4.72 -6.98 -12.95
C VAL A 151 5.95 -7.81 -12.61
N GLN A 152 6.44 -7.71 -11.39
CA GLN A 152 7.65 -8.42 -10.98
C GLN A 152 7.52 -9.01 -9.59
N ALA A 153 8.26 -10.10 -9.33
CA ALA A 153 8.33 -10.68 -8.01
C ALA A 153 8.87 -9.67 -6.99
N MET A 154 8.19 -9.57 -5.86
CA MET A 154 8.59 -8.66 -4.79
C MET A 154 9.71 -9.27 -3.95
N VAL A 155 10.77 -8.50 -3.70
CA VAL A 155 11.86 -8.85 -2.79
C VAL A 155 11.66 -8.08 -1.49
N PHE A 156 11.62 -8.80 -0.37
CA PHE A 156 11.37 -8.21 0.94
C PHE A 156 12.67 -7.83 1.65
N GLY A 157 12.78 -6.56 2.04
CA GLY A 157 13.90 -6.05 2.83
C GLY A 157 13.68 -6.08 4.34
N ASN A 158 12.61 -6.72 4.83
CA ASN A 158 12.20 -6.75 6.24
C ASN A 158 11.91 -8.17 6.76
N THR A 159 12.48 -9.19 6.15
CA THR A 159 12.31 -10.60 6.55
C THR A 159 13.13 -10.99 7.78
N GLY A 160 14.15 -10.24 8.15
CA GLY A 160 14.98 -10.53 9.31
C GLY A 160 16.12 -9.55 9.52
N LYS A 161 16.96 -9.80 10.52
CA LYS A 161 18.05 -8.90 10.94
C LYS A 161 19.13 -8.63 9.88
N LYS A 162 19.21 -9.46 8.84
CA LYS A 162 20.18 -9.34 7.74
C LYS A 162 19.53 -8.83 6.44
N SER A 163 18.25 -8.47 6.48
CA SER A 163 17.55 -7.89 5.35
C SER A 163 17.55 -6.36 5.46
N GLY A 164 17.45 -5.70 4.32
CA GLY A 164 17.36 -4.26 4.27
C GLY A 164 16.76 -3.78 2.95
N SER A 165 16.19 -2.59 2.97
CA SER A 165 15.73 -1.87 1.79
C SER A 165 16.38 -0.50 1.77
N GLY A 166 16.61 0.03 0.58
CA GLY A 166 17.20 1.35 0.43
C GLY A 166 16.93 1.93 -0.95
N VAL A 167 17.26 3.21 -1.10
CA VAL A 167 17.19 3.93 -2.37
C VAL A 167 18.59 4.35 -2.77
N GLY A 168 18.97 4.02 -4.01
CA GLY A 168 20.22 4.44 -4.61
C GLY A 168 19.96 5.31 -5.83
N PHE A 169 20.81 6.31 -6.02
CA PHE A 169 20.79 7.17 -7.21
C PHE A 169 22.06 6.95 -8.01
N THR A 170 21.95 6.91 -9.32
CA THR A 170 23.11 6.80 -10.23
C THR A 170 23.85 8.13 -10.40
N ARG A 171 23.27 9.22 -9.92
CA ARG A 171 23.85 10.56 -9.81
C ARG A 171 23.21 11.30 -8.64
N ASP A 172 23.80 12.39 -8.19
CA ASP A 172 23.22 13.27 -7.18
C ASP A 172 21.89 13.85 -7.71
N PRO A 173 20.74 13.62 -7.03
CA PRO A 173 19.46 14.16 -7.45
C PRO A 173 19.32 15.68 -7.24
N ALA A 174 20.21 16.30 -6.47
CA ALA A 174 20.18 17.72 -6.12
C ALA A 174 21.10 18.59 -7.00
N SER A 175 21.96 18.00 -7.82
CA SER A 175 22.95 18.71 -8.65
C SER A 175 22.66 18.62 -10.15
#